data_af40153326b588423925ef42ada57289
#
_entry.id   af40153326b588423925ef42ada57289
#
_cell.length_a   1.000
_cell.length_b   1.000
_cell.length_c   1.000
_cell.angle_alpha   90.00
_cell.angle_beta   90.00
_cell.angle_gamma   90.00
#
_symmetry.space_group_name_H-M   'P 1'
#
loop_
_entity.id
_entity.type
_entity.pdbx_description
1 polymer ?
#
loop_
_entity_poly.entity_id
_entity_poly.type
_entity_poly.pdbx_seq_one_letter_code
_entity_poly.pdbx_strand_id
1 'polypeptide(L)'
;GATLVFLDPYAETEISRQQGMPPMNPRSNLKKLLDTWGIKFDNKKAVLDSEFGFRISRNLNGRDIQVTNYPWLNIRGNGLNKNESVLSNLSTIVMTTAGSFESIDKKTSLEPIIVSSQNSGLGDAQKAGNPEGDPRDLLPNIKKDNQNLILAGWIKSPLNSSFKDKEETQILKSRNKSNILLVSDADMLMDRNWLTQRGAFANNGDFVLNVIEKMIGGSALSDLRGKSTSYRPFDKIIALEKIAEEKFLLEEQQLAEKLKGMEDKIRSLTQNNEDDIDILSPETIEAIDGFKAEMMSTRSQLRSVKFDLRRDVENLKKWVIAFNVA
;
A
#
# COMPACT_ATOMS: atom_id res chain seq x y z
N GLY A 1 -3.83 6.43 32.04
CA GLY A 1 -4.29 7.52 31.18
C GLY A 1 -4.52 7.05 29.76
N ALA A 2 -5.13 7.88 28.93
CA ALA A 2 -5.24 7.63 27.51
C ALA A 2 -3.88 7.84 26.83
N THR A 3 -3.56 7.02 25.84
CA THR A 3 -2.27 7.06 25.14
C THR A 3 -2.47 6.84 23.64
N LEU A 4 -1.88 7.72 22.81
CA LEU A 4 -1.82 7.59 21.36
C LEU A 4 -0.38 7.25 20.99
N VAL A 5 -0.18 6.13 20.26
CA VAL A 5 1.14 5.62 19.89
C VAL A 5 1.21 5.47 18.37
N PHE A 6 2.17 6.15 17.77
CA PHE A 6 2.52 5.98 16.37
C PHE A 6 3.75 5.09 16.25
N LEU A 7 3.68 4.10 15.38
CA LEU A 7 4.77 3.19 15.06
C LEU A 7 4.95 3.18 13.55
N ASP A 8 6.18 3.05 13.11
CA ASP A 8 6.48 3.11 11.69
C ASP A 8 7.52 2.05 11.31
N PRO A 9 7.26 1.20 10.31
CA PRO A 9 8.27 0.28 9.81
C PRO A 9 9.29 0.98 8.91
N TYR A 10 8.96 2.16 8.37
CA TYR A 10 9.84 2.95 7.52
C TYR A 10 9.38 4.41 7.45
N ALA A 11 9.84 5.23 8.40
CA ALA A 11 9.54 6.65 8.44
C ALA A 11 10.28 7.38 7.30
N GLU A 12 9.60 7.64 6.20
CA GLU A 12 10.17 8.27 4.99
C GLU A 12 10.72 9.68 5.27
N THR A 13 10.21 10.32 6.31
CA THR A 13 10.59 11.68 6.72
C THR A 13 11.88 11.74 7.51
N GLU A 14 12.23 10.65 8.21
CA GLU A 14 13.45 10.56 9.03
C GLU A 14 14.70 10.21 8.22
N ILE A 15 14.54 9.88 6.94
CA ILE A 15 15.67 9.58 6.08
C ILE A 15 16.43 10.86 5.79
N SER A 16 17.57 11.03 6.49
CA SER A 16 18.47 12.14 6.20
C SER A 16 19.03 12.01 4.79
N ARG A 17 18.66 12.92 3.91
CA ARG A 17 19.23 13.06 2.56
C ARG A 17 20.57 13.85 2.56
N GLN A 18 21.19 14.04 3.70
CA GLN A 18 22.49 14.70 3.76
C GLN A 18 23.54 13.76 3.17
N GLN A 19 24.20 14.21 2.09
CA GLN A 19 25.32 13.52 1.48
C GLN A 19 26.38 13.22 2.53
N GLY A 20 26.76 11.94 2.67
CA GLY A 20 27.85 11.50 3.55
C GLY A 20 27.42 11.00 4.95
N MET A 21 26.15 11.06 5.33
CA MET A 21 25.68 10.40 6.53
C MET A 21 25.12 9.00 6.23
N PRO A 22 25.46 7.98 7.04
CA PRO A 22 24.79 6.68 6.90
C PRO A 22 23.28 6.87 7.12
N PRO A 23 22.44 6.14 6.38
CA PRO A 23 20.98 6.22 6.58
C PRO A 23 20.67 5.84 8.02
N MET A 24 20.02 6.72 8.77
CA MET A 24 19.45 6.38 10.06
C MET A 24 18.44 5.25 9.84
N ASN A 25 18.33 4.35 10.81
CA ASN A 25 17.32 3.30 10.76
C ASN A 25 15.93 3.92 11.05
N PRO A 26 15.11 4.18 10.04
CA PRO A 26 13.86 4.93 10.20
C PRO A 26 12.73 4.03 10.73
N ARG A 27 13.03 3.09 11.62
CA ARG A 27 12.08 2.08 12.09
C ARG A 27 11.80 2.24 13.57
N SER A 28 10.53 2.24 13.92
CA SER A 28 10.09 2.21 15.31
C SER A 28 10.46 0.87 15.97
N ASN A 29 10.92 0.92 17.21
CA ASN A 29 11.27 -0.28 17.98
C ASN A 29 10.68 -0.24 19.40
N LEU A 30 9.41 -0.63 19.54
CA LEU A 30 8.74 -0.85 20.82
C LEU A 30 8.49 -2.34 21.10
N LYS A 31 9.31 -3.22 20.53
CA LYS A 31 9.10 -4.66 20.57
C LYS A 31 8.88 -5.19 21.99
N LYS A 32 9.72 -4.79 22.97
CA LYS A 32 9.60 -5.25 24.37
C LYS A 32 8.25 -4.89 24.99
N LEU A 33 7.73 -3.70 24.67
CA LEU A 33 6.44 -3.22 25.18
C LEU A 33 5.29 -3.98 24.53
N LEU A 34 5.30 -4.08 23.20
CA LEU A 34 4.25 -4.72 22.42
C LEU A 34 4.17 -6.22 22.69
N ASP A 35 5.31 -6.91 22.79
CA ASP A 35 5.35 -8.35 23.15
C ASP A 35 4.70 -8.58 24.53
N THR A 36 4.97 -7.70 25.52
CA THR A 36 4.33 -7.78 26.84
C THR A 36 2.82 -7.58 26.78
N TRP A 37 2.35 -6.79 25.83
CA TRP A 37 0.93 -6.53 25.58
C TRP A 37 0.28 -7.59 24.69
N GLY A 38 1.04 -8.57 24.18
CA GLY A 38 0.53 -9.58 23.28
C GLY A 38 0.15 -9.04 21.88
N ILE A 39 0.83 -7.97 21.46
CA ILE A 39 0.67 -7.35 20.14
C ILE A 39 1.94 -7.57 19.33
N LYS A 40 1.78 -8.07 18.11
CA LYS A 40 2.86 -8.18 17.14
C LYS A 40 2.84 -6.99 16.20
N PHE A 41 4.01 -6.41 15.99
CA PHE A 41 4.30 -5.41 14.97
C PHE A 41 5.66 -5.76 14.34
N ASP A 42 5.65 -6.07 13.05
CA ASP A 42 6.90 -6.35 12.33
C ASP A 42 7.39 -5.06 11.68
N ASN A 43 8.40 -4.45 12.30
CA ASN A 43 8.99 -3.21 11.83
C ASN A 43 9.90 -3.35 10.58
N LYS A 44 9.89 -4.51 9.92
CA LYS A 44 10.55 -4.74 8.63
C LYS A 44 9.54 -4.91 7.50
N LYS A 45 8.25 -4.90 7.81
CA LYS A 45 7.17 -5.14 6.84
C LYS A 45 6.24 -3.95 6.75
N ALA A 46 5.97 -3.55 5.51
CA ALA A 46 4.95 -2.56 5.20
C ALA A 46 3.74 -3.22 4.54
N VAL A 47 2.59 -2.64 4.76
CA VAL A 47 1.34 -3.04 4.11
C VAL A 47 1.35 -2.53 2.68
N LEU A 48 1.06 -3.45 1.77
CA LEU A 48 0.86 -3.20 0.34
C LEU A 48 -0.60 -3.47 0.04
N ASP A 49 -1.27 -2.56 -0.64
CA ASP A 49 -2.70 -2.69 -0.92
C ASP A 49 -2.99 -2.27 -2.35
N SER A 50 -3.58 -3.17 -3.13
CA SER A 50 -3.89 -2.87 -4.51
C SER A 50 -5.18 -2.07 -4.66
N GLU A 51 -6.09 -2.09 -3.69
CA GLU A 51 -7.35 -1.35 -3.70
C GLU A 51 -7.20 0.08 -3.16
N PHE A 52 -6.44 0.25 -2.08
CA PHE A 52 -6.20 1.56 -1.47
C PHE A 52 -4.93 2.24 -1.95
N GLY A 53 -4.08 1.57 -2.74
CA GLY A 53 -2.86 2.15 -3.28
C GLY A 53 -3.11 3.41 -4.10
N PHE A 54 -2.26 4.44 -3.91
CA PHE A 54 -2.30 5.67 -4.69
C PHE A 54 -1.90 5.42 -6.14
N ARG A 55 -2.56 6.10 -7.06
CA ARG A 55 -2.14 6.18 -8.46
C ARG A 55 -1.16 7.33 -8.63
N ILE A 56 0.01 7.03 -9.13
CA ILE A 56 1.07 8.01 -9.40
C ILE A 56 1.49 7.94 -10.85
N SER A 57 1.88 9.08 -11.42
CA SER A 57 2.56 9.11 -12.71
C SER A 57 4.05 8.84 -12.50
N ARG A 58 4.60 7.88 -13.24
CA ARG A 58 6.04 7.58 -13.22
C ARG A 58 6.62 7.57 -14.62
N ASN A 59 7.79 8.19 -14.74
CA ASN A 59 8.57 8.09 -15.97
C ASN A 59 9.36 6.77 -15.95
N LEU A 60 8.97 5.82 -16.79
CA LEU A 60 9.68 4.59 -17.00
C LEU A 60 10.17 4.54 -18.45
N ASN A 61 11.48 4.51 -18.62
CA ASN A 61 12.12 4.47 -19.95
C ASN A 61 11.68 5.62 -20.88
N GLY A 62 11.58 6.84 -20.34
CA GLY A 62 11.18 8.04 -21.11
C GLY A 62 9.68 8.16 -21.40
N ARG A 63 8.84 7.34 -20.76
CA ARG A 63 7.38 7.38 -20.90
C ARG A 63 6.72 7.57 -19.54
N ASP A 64 5.81 8.51 -19.46
CA ASP A 64 4.98 8.71 -18.28
C ASP A 64 3.84 7.67 -18.30
N ILE A 65 3.87 6.76 -17.35
CA ILE A 65 2.84 5.75 -17.14
C ILE A 65 2.18 5.95 -15.77
N GLN A 66 0.89 5.63 -15.70
CA GLN A 66 0.18 5.58 -14.43
C GLN A 66 0.42 4.22 -13.79
N VAL A 67 0.93 4.21 -12.57
CA VAL A 67 1.14 3.00 -11.78
C VAL A 67 0.51 3.14 -10.40
N THR A 68 0.10 2.02 -9.82
CA THR A 68 -0.36 2.01 -8.44
C THR A 68 0.85 1.94 -7.50
N ASN A 69 0.95 2.89 -6.59
CA ASN A 69 1.92 2.89 -5.50
C ASN A 69 1.31 2.15 -4.30
N TYR A 70 1.56 0.86 -4.21
CA TYR A 70 0.90 -0.05 -3.26
C TYR A 70 1.15 0.26 -1.78
N PRO A 71 2.33 0.76 -1.34
CA PRO A 71 2.58 1.13 0.05
C PRO A 71 1.99 2.49 0.46
N TRP A 72 1.54 3.32 -0.48
CA TRP A 72 0.88 4.59 -0.19
C TRP A 72 -0.62 4.38 -0.24
N LEU A 73 -1.26 4.39 0.93
CA LEU A 73 -2.64 3.97 1.11
C LEU A 73 -3.57 5.18 1.19
N ASN A 74 -4.58 5.20 0.34
CA ASN A 74 -5.71 6.11 0.39
C ASN A 74 -6.92 5.35 0.95
N ILE A 75 -6.98 5.22 2.26
CA ILE A 75 -7.93 4.37 2.97
C ILE A 75 -9.29 5.04 3.03
N ARG A 76 -10.33 4.35 2.60
CA ARG A 76 -11.71 4.85 2.51
C ARG A 76 -12.72 3.71 2.65
N GLY A 77 -14.00 4.08 2.74
CA GLY A 77 -15.10 3.09 2.75
C GLY A 77 -14.91 2.03 3.83
N ASN A 78 -14.75 0.76 3.41
CA ASN A 78 -14.64 -0.40 4.30
C ASN A 78 -13.35 -0.42 5.13
N GLY A 79 -12.32 0.35 4.74
CA GLY A 79 -11.09 0.47 5.50
C GLY A 79 -11.22 1.33 6.76
N LEU A 80 -12.32 2.07 6.92
CA LEU A 80 -12.60 2.95 8.05
C LEU A 80 -13.83 2.43 8.83
N ASN A 81 -13.66 2.07 10.10
CA ASN A 81 -14.78 1.67 10.96
C ASN A 81 -15.65 2.88 11.32
N LYS A 82 -16.73 3.09 10.60
CA LYS A 82 -17.66 4.21 10.78
C LYS A 82 -18.47 4.17 12.08
N ASN A 83 -18.52 3.04 12.76
CA ASN A 83 -19.13 2.92 14.08
C ASN A 83 -18.25 3.51 15.19
N GLU A 84 -16.96 3.74 14.88
CA GLU A 84 -16.05 4.40 15.78
C GLU A 84 -16.18 5.93 15.65
N SER A 85 -16.49 6.61 16.75
CA SER A 85 -16.82 8.06 16.76
C SER A 85 -15.73 8.94 16.14
N VAL A 86 -14.46 8.56 16.31
CA VAL A 86 -13.32 9.33 15.75
C VAL A 86 -13.22 9.25 14.22
N LEU A 87 -13.93 8.31 13.59
CA LEU A 87 -13.93 8.07 12.15
C LEU A 87 -15.30 8.27 11.49
N SER A 88 -16.37 8.47 12.27
CA SER A 88 -17.75 8.47 11.78
C SER A 88 -17.98 9.40 10.59
N ASN A 89 -17.44 10.61 10.67
CA ASN A 89 -17.61 11.66 9.66
C ASN A 89 -16.40 11.83 8.72
N LEU A 90 -15.35 11.03 8.87
CA LEU A 90 -14.15 11.13 8.03
C LEU A 90 -14.30 10.27 6.79
N SER A 91 -13.93 10.77 5.63
CA SER A 91 -14.08 10.04 4.36
C SER A 91 -12.82 9.29 3.96
N THR A 92 -11.66 9.84 4.27
CA THR A 92 -10.38 9.36 3.74
C THR A 92 -9.26 9.60 4.74
N ILE A 93 -8.43 8.57 4.95
CA ILE A 93 -7.17 8.64 5.70
C ILE A 93 -6.04 8.20 4.77
N VAL A 94 -4.96 8.95 4.74
CA VAL A 94 -3.75 8.61 3.99
C VAL A 94 -2.69 8.09 4.92
N MET A 95 -2.09 6.95 4.54
CA MET A 95 -0.94 6.37 5.22
C MET A 95 0.14 6.04 4.20
N THR A 96 1.42 6.20 4.59
CA THR A 96 2.56 5.93 3.72
C THR A 96 3.48 4.91 4.36
N THR A 97 3.72 3.81 3.67
CA THR A 97 4.60 2.71 4.15
C THR A 97 4.19 2.16 5.52
N ALA A 98 2.88 2.18 5.81
CA ALA A 98 2.31 1.76 7.09
C ALA A 98 2.62 0.29 7.40
N GLY A 99 2.83 -0.02 8.69
CA GLY A 99 2.91 -1.40 9.19
C GLY A 99 1.54 -2.02 9.46
N SER A 100 1.53 -3.16 10.14
CA SER A 100 0.30 -3.76 10.63
C SER A 100 0.46 -4.33 12.03
N PHE A 101 -0.64 -4.37 12.75
CA PHE A 101 -0.75 -4.98 14.07
C PHE A 101 -1.50 -6.31 14.01
N GLU A 102 -1.06 -7.25 14.84
CA GLU A 102 -1.72 -8.53 15.03
C GLU A 102 -1.81 -8.83 16.54
N SER A 103 -2.98 -9.20 17.03
CA SER A 103 -3.11 -9.70 18.40
C SER A 103 -2.70 -11.17 18.44
N ILE A 104 -1.66 -11.49 19.21
CA ILE A 104 -1.14 -12.84 19.39
C ILE A 104 -1.62 -13.49 20.69
N ASP A 105 -2.12 -12.69 21.62
CA ASP A 105 -2.69 -13.17 22.88
C ASP A 105 -4.21 -12.91 22.89
N LYS A 106 -5.00 -13.97 23.05
CA LYS A 106 -6.46 -13.88 23.17
C LYS A 106 -6.94 -13.03 24.36
N LYS A 107 -6.05 -12.75 25.31
CA LYS A 107 -6.36 -11.90 26.48
C LYS A 107 -6.31 -10.42 26.15
N THR A 108 -5.58 -10.05 25.11
CA THR A 108 -5.48 -8.66 24.66
C THR A 108 -6.48 -8.41 23.55
N SER A 109 -7.44 -7.54 23.81
CA SER A 109 -8.39 -7.11 22.78
C SER A 109 -7.81 -5.95 21.99
N LEU A 110 -7.44 -6.19 20.73
CA LEU A 110 -7.13 -5.16 19.76
C LEU A 110 -8.35 -4.94 18.87
N GLU A 111 -9.06 -3.84 19.09
CA GLU A 111 -10.26 -3.48 18.32
C GLU A 111 -9.84 -2.66 17.10
N PRO A 112 -9.95 -3.21 15.87
CA PRO A 112 -9.51 -2.51 14.67
C PRO A 112 -10.44 -1.33 14.35
N ILE A 113 -9.84 -0.20 13.97
CA ILE A 113 -10.56 0.99 13.52
C ILE A 113 -10.17 1.42 12.09
N ILE A 114 -8.93 1.21 11.70
CA ILE A 114 -8.44 1.40 10.34
C ILE A 114 -7.82 0.09 9.88
N VAL A 115 -8.23 -0.39 8.72
CA VAL A 115 -7.77 -1.67 8.14
C VAL A 115 -7.46 -1.54 6.65
N SER A 116 -6.63 -2.45 6.15
CA SER A 116 -6.41 -2.61 4.71
C SER A 116 -7.64 -3.15 3.99
N SER A 117 -7.61 -3.18 2.67
CA SER A 117 -8.54 -3.98 1.88
C SER A 117 -8.20 -5.48 1.98
N GLN A 118 -9.07 -6.32 1.41
CA GLN A 118 -8.81 -7.76 1.26
C GLN A 118 -7.76 -8.05 0.18
N ASN A 119 -7.49 -7.10 -0.71
CA ASN A 119 -6.49 -7.20 -1.77
C ASN A 119 -5.16 -6.61 -1.30
N SER A 120 -4.63 -7.13 -0.20
CA SER A 120 -3.46 -6.60 0.48
C SER A 120 -2.46 -7.68 0.86
N GLY A 121 -1.27 -7.26 1.29
CA GLY A 121 -0.23 -8.16 1.78
C GLY A 121 0.89 -7.39 2.48
N LEU A 122 1.90 -8.13 2.94
CA LEU A 122 3.05 -7.57 3.63
C LEU A 122 4.30 -7.70 2.74
N GLY A 123 4.91 -6.57 2.39
CA GLY A 123 6.17 -6.49 1.69
C GLY A 123 7.32 -6.02 2.58
N ASP A 124 8.54 -6.06 2.05
CA ASP A 124 9.70 -5.48 2.72
C ASP A 124 9.56 -3.96 2.79
N ALA A 125 9.63 -3.40 4.01
CA ALA A 125 9.39 -1.98 4.25
C ALA A 125 10.44 -1.08 3.58
N GLN A 126 11.70 -1.52 3.48
CA GLN A 126 12.75 -0.76 2.83
C GLN A 126 12.57 -0.71 1.31
N LYS A 127 12.11 -1.81 0.71
CA LYS A 127 11.77 -1.82 -0.72
C LYS A 127 10.52 -0.99 -0.98
N ALA A 128 9.53 -1.07 -0.10
CA ALA A 128 8.28 -0.31 -0.20
C ALA A 128 8.51 1.21 -0.13
N GLY A 129 9.38 1.66 0.78
CA GLY A 129 9.72 3.07 0.95
C GLY A 129 10.78 3.59 -0.01
N ASN A 130 11.31 2.76 -0.92
CA ASN A 130 12.28 3.22 -1.91
C ASN A 130 11.61 4.06 -3.02
N PRO A 131 11.86 5.37 -3.10
CA PRO A 131 11.22 6.22 -4.11
C PRO A 131 11.67 5.93 -5.55
N GLU A 132 12.80 5.24 -5.73
CA GLU A 132 13.34 4.87 -7.05
C GLU A 132 12.90 3.46 -7.49
N GLY A 133 12.36 2.64 -6.56
CA GLY A 133 11.90 1.29 -6.83
C GLY A 133 10.69 1.27 -7.76
N ASP A 134 10.55 0.22 -8.57
CA ASP A 134 9.32 0.03 -9.35
C ASP A 134 8.23 -0.55 -8.43
N PRO A 135 7.09 0.14 -8.25
CA PRO A 135 6.01 -0.40 -7.40
C PRO A 135 5.50 -1.77 -7.85
N ARG A 136 5.63 -2.11 -9.13
CA ARG A 136 5.19 -3.40 -9.69
C ARG A 136 5.98 -4.59 -9.14
N ASP A 137 7.21 -4.39 -8.70
CA ASP A 137 8.03 -5.42 -8.05
C ASP A 137 7.46 -5.88 -6.71
N LEU A 138 6.54 -5.09 -6.13
CA LEU A 138 5.86 -5.40 -4.88
C LEU A 138 4.58 -6.24 -5.08
N LEU A 139 4.06 -6.33 -6.29
CA LEU A 139 2.83 -7.07 -6.64
C LEU A 139 2.80 -8.51 -6.11
N PRO A 140 3.88 -9.32 -6.20
CA PRO A 140 3.87 -10.72 -5.74
C PRO A 140 3.56 -10.87 -4.24
N ASN A 141 3.68 -9.80 -3.46
CA ASN A 141 3.38 -9.81 -2.03
C ASN A 141 1.89 -9.57 -1.74
N ILE A 142 1.10 -9.14 -2.72
CA ILE A 142 -0.32 -8.84 -2.58
C ILE A 142 -1.11 -10.11 -2.88
N LYS A 143 -1.98 -10.49 -1.95
CA LYS A 143 -2.89 -11.64 -2.10
C LYS A 143 -4.32 -11.13 -2.25
N LYS A 144 -5.09 -11.75 -3.16
CA LYS A 144 -6.52 -11.48 -3.27
C LYS A 144 -7.28 -12.24 -2.19
N ASP A 145 -8.38 -11.65 -1.73
CA ASP A 145 -9.27 -12.24 -0.71
C ASP A 145 -8.57 -12.60 0.62
N ASN A 146 -7.54 -11.82 0.96
CA ASN A 146 -6.83 -12.00 2.23
C ASN A 146 -7.63 -11.38 3.39
N GLN A 147 -7.21 -11.67 4.61
CA GLN A 147 -7.75 -10.97 5.78
C GLN A 147 -7.27 -9.52 5.79
N ASN A 148 -8.16 -8.62 6.23
CA ASN A 148 -7.81 -7.22 6.42
C ASN A 148 -6.69 -7.09 7.45
N LEU A 149 -5.64 -6.36 7.12
CA LEU A 149 -4.52 -6.05 8.00
C LEU A 149 -4.88 -4.84 8.88
N ILE A 150 -4.61 -4.89 10.18
CA ILE A 150 -4.95 -3.83 11.13
C ILE A 150 -3.89 -2.73 11.05
N LEU A 151 -4.27 -1.54 10.61
CA LEU A 151 -3.42 -0.36 10.51
C LEU A 151 -3.53 0.55 11.74
N ALA A 152 -4.73 0.62 12.34
CA ALA A 152 -4.91 1.27 13.63
C ALA A 152 -5.97 0.53 14.45
N GLY A 153 -5.75 0.46 15.77
CA GLY A 153 -6.67 -0.23 16.66
C GLY A 153 -6.54 0.17 18.13
N TRP A 154 -7.66 0.08 18.85
CA TRP A 154 -7.73 0.34 20.27
C TRP A 154 -7.36 -0.90 21.09
N ILE A 155 -6.49 -0.72 22.09
CA ILE A 155 -6.29 -1.68 23.16
C ILE A 155 -7.13 -1.23 24.35
N LYS A 156 -8.15 -2.02 24.68
CA LYS A 156 -9.07 -1.75 25.79
C LYS A 156 -8.95 -2.75 26.95
N SER A 157 -8.12 -3.78 26.80
CA SER A 157 -7.85 -4.76 27.86
C SER A 157 -6.91 -4.20 28.94
N PRO A 158 -6.94 -4.73 30.17
CA PRO A 158 -5.91 -4.46 31.17
C PRO A 158 -4.54 -4.96 30.67
N LEU A 159 -3.50 -4.18 30.84
CA LEU A 159 -2.14 -4.46 30.36
C LEU A 159 -1.16 -4.67 31.51
N ASN A 160 -0.16 -5.51 31.27
CA ASN A 160 0.95 -5.71 32.17
C ASN A 160 2.07 -4.70 31.88
N SER A 161 2.84 -4.34 32.92
CA SER A 161 4.07 -3.56 32.75
C SER A 161 5.15 -4.39 32.08
N SER A 162 5.86 -3.81 31.11
CA SER A 162 7.05 -4.41 30.51
C SER A 162 8.30 -4.25 31.37
N PHE A 163 8.23 -3.46 32.44
CA PHE A 163 9.30 -3.26 33.40
C PHE A 163 9.04 -4.16 34.62
N LYS A 164 10.01 -5.02 34.93
CA LYS A 164 9.90 -5.99 36.02
C LYS A 164 10.79 -5.63 37.23
N ASP A 165 11.36 -4.43 37.21
CA ASP A 165 12.26 -4.01 38.27
C ASP A 165 11.49 -3.75 39.57
N LYS A 166 12.05 -4.27 40.64
CA LYS A 166 11.38 -4.58 41.92
C LYS A 166 11.26 -3.39 42.88
N GLU A 167 10.90 -2.23 42.40
CA GLU A 167 10.54 -1.17 43.33
C GLU A 167 9.10 -1.37 43.81
N GLU A 168 8.87 -1.36 45.14
CA GLU A 168 7.57 -1.63 45.77
C GLU A 168 6.45 -0.70 45.33
N THR A 169 6.78 0.41 44.66
CA THR A 169 5.84 1.40 44.16
C THR A 169 5.39 1.19 42.72
N GLN A 170 5.92 0.19 42.00
CA GLN A 170 5.61 0.00 40.59
C GLN A 170 4.24 -0.67 40.37
N ILE A 171 3.47 -0.08 39.45
CA ILE A 171 2.22 -0.67 38.97
C ILE A 171 2.57 -1.75 37.95
N LEU A 172 2.51 -3.02 38.33
CA LEU A 172 2.82 -4.15 37.46
C LEU A 172 1.70 -4.48 36.48
N LYS A 173 0.47 -4.03 36.74
CA LYS A 173 -0.70 -4.25 35.91
C LYS A 173 -1.67 -3.09 36.02
N SER A 174 -2.26 -2.67 34.89
CA SER A 174 -3.30 -1.66 34.92
C SER A 174 -4.54 -2.14 35.70
N ARG A 175 -5.08 -1.30 36.58
CA ARG A 175 -6.29 -1.63 37.38
C ARG A 175 -7.54 -1.64 36.51
N ASN A 176 -7.60 -0.75 35.55
CA ASN A 176 -8.75 -0.55 34.65
C ASN A 176 -8.41 -0.96 33.22
N LYS A 177 -9.43 -1.02 32.37
CA LYS A 177 -9.25 -1.14 30.93
C LYS A 177 -8.31 -0.05 30.43
N SER A 178 -7.41 -0.43 29.54
CA SER A 178 -6.51 0.52 28.87
C SER A 178 -7.29 1.34 27.84
N ASN A 179 -6.82 2.53 27.57
CA ASN A 179 -7.33 3.39 26.48
C ASN A 179 -6.13 3.82 25.63
N ILE A 180 -5.62 2.87 24.84
CA ILE A 180 -4.44 3.06 24.02
C ILE A 180 -4.84 2.87 22.57
N LEU A 181 -4.57 3.88 21.74
CA LEU A 181 -4.69 3.75 20.30
C LEU A 181 -3.29 3.54 19.71
N LEU A 182 -3.14 2.43 18.98
CA LEU A 182 -1.98 2.16 18.16
C LEU A 182 -2.26 2.55 16.71
N VAL A 183 -1.31 3.24 16.08
CA VAL A 183 -1.35 3.63 14.67
C VAL A 183 -0.02 3.23 14.02
N SER A 184 -0.06 2.58 12.87
CA SER A 184 1.10 1.92 12.25
C SER A 184 1.85 2.79 11.24
N ASP A 185 1.66 4.10 11.27
CA ASP A 185 2.32 5.07 10.39
C ASP A 185 2.46 6.41 11.14
N ALA A 186 3.68 6.90 11.28
CA ALA A 186 3.97 8.20 11.84
C ALA A 186 3.96 9.31 10.76
N ASP A 187 4.30 8.96 9.53
CA ASP A 187 4.34 9.87 8.40
C ASP A 187 2.95 10.39 8.00
N MET A 188 1.87 9.73 8.44
CA MET A 188 0.51 10.23 8.27
C MET A 188 0.27 11.60 8.90
N LEU A 189 1.13 12.03 9.84
CA LEU A 189 1.05 13.35 10.50
C LEU A 189 1.65 14.47 9.64
N MET A 190 2.41 14.12 8.60
CA MET A 190 3.06 15.11 7.75
C MET A 190 2.07 15.80 6.82
N ASP A 191 2.06 17.12 6.84
CA ASP A 191 1.17 17.95 6.03
C ASP A 191 1.18 17.58 4.56
N ARG A 192 2.36 17.33 3.98
CA ARG A 192 2.49 16.95 2.56
C ARG A 192 1.72 15.69 2.16
N ASN A 193 1.40 14.81 3.12
CA ASN A 193 0.72 13.54 2.86
C ASN A 193 -0.81 13.68 2.83
N TRP A 194 -1.36 14.82 3.25
CA TRP A 194 -2.80 15.05 3.32
C TRP A 194 -3.25 16.49 3.03
N LEU A 195 -2.31 17.43 2.91
CA LEU A 195 -2.56 18.84 2.58
C LEU A 195 -1.94 19.22 1.23
N THR A 196 -2.61 20.12 0.53
CA THR A 196 -2.11 20.84 -0.63
C THR A 196 -2.30 22.34 -0.44
N GLN A 197 -1.74 23.15 -1.33
CA GLN A 197 -2.01 24.59 -1.35
C GLN A 197 -3.50 24.95 -1.50
N ARG A 198 -4.33 24.01 -2.00
CA ARG A 198 -5.77 24.17 -2.19
C ARG A 198 -6.61 23.68 -1.01
N GLY A 199 -5.97 23.13 0.02
CA GLY A 199 -6.61 22.56 1.20
C GLY A 199 -6.31 21.08 1.41
N ALA A 200 -6.96 20.50 2.42
CA ALA A 200 -6.83 19.10 2.75
C ALA A 200 -7.55 18.21 1.74
N PHE A 201 -6.86 17.17 1.24
CA PHE A 201 -7.44 16.14 0.39
C PHE A 201 -7.72 14.84 1.17
N ALA A 202 -7.29 14.75 2.42
CA ALA A 202 -7.59 13.66 3.35
C ALA A 202 -7.83 14.21 4.76
N ASN A 203 -8.39 13.39 5.63
CA ASN A 203 -8.84 13.78 6.97
C ASN A 203 -7.83 13.39 8.07
N ASN A 204 -6.55 13.32 7.79
CA ASN A 204 -5.54 12.88 8.76
C ASN A 204 -5.51 13.80 10.00
N GLY A 205 -5.51 15.13 9.79
CA GLY A 205 -5.56 16.10 10.87
C GLY A 205 -6.83 16.00 11.71
N ASP A 206 -8.00 15.87 11.05
CA ASP A 206 -9.29 15.69 11.74
C ASP A 206 -9.29 14.40 12.58
N PHE A 207 -8.73 13.30 12.05
CA PHE A 207 -8.60 12.04 12.77
C PHE A 207 -7.83 12.21 14.08
N VAL A 208 -6.65 12.81 14.02
CA VAL A 208 -5.80 13.01 15.22
C VAL A 208 -6.51 13.90 16.23
N LEU A 209 -7.13 14.99 15.80
CA LEU A 209 -7.88 15.88 16.66
C LEU A 209 -9.07 15.16 17.32
N ASN A 210 -9.86 14.40 16.56
CA ASN A 210 -10.98 13.61 17.09
C ASN A 210 -10.50 12.58 18.13
N VAL A 211 -9.35 11.93 17.89
CA VAL A 211 -8.75 10.99 18.85
C VAL A 211 -8.35 11.68 20.13
N ILE A 212 -7.66 12.82 20.04
CA ILE A 212 -7.26 13.60 21.21
C ILE A 212 -8.48 14.06 22.01
N GLU A 213 -9.50 14.61 21.34
CA GLU A 213 -10.75 15.04 21.99
C GLU A 213 -11.44 13.89 22.71
N LYS A 214 -11.54 12.73 22.07
CA LYS A 214 -12.09 11.51 22.70
C LYS A 214 -11.29 11.11 23.94
N MET A 215 -9.98 11.20 23.89
CA MET A 215 -9.07 10.82 24.98
C MET A 215 -9.18 11.76 26.19
N ILE A 216 -9.47 13.05 25.97
CA ILE A 216 -9.67 14.05 27.06
C ILE A 216 -11.12 14.10 27.56
N GLY A 217 -12.03 13.30 26.98
CA GLY A 217 -13.42 13.24 27.42
C GLY A 217 -14.37 14.25 26.74
N GLY A 218 -13.92 14.91 25.67
CA GLY A 218 -14.69 15.88 24.91
C GLY A 218 -15.28 15.27 23.63
N SER A 219 -16.43 14.57 23.71
CA SER A 219 -17.03 13.95 22.50
C SER A 219 -17.93 14.88 21.69
N ALA A 220 -18.27 16.07 22.19
CA ALA A 220 -19.32 16.92 21.60
C ALA A 220 -18.92 17.68 20.33
N LEU A 221 -17.63 17.83 20.03
CA LEU A 221 -17.14 18.60 18.88
C LEU A 221 -16.77 17.76 17.67
N SER A 222 -16.56 16.44 17.85
CA SER A 222 -16.16 15.55 16.76
C SER A 222 -17.23 15.42 15.65
N ASP A 223 -18.52 15.54 16.00
CA ASP A 223 -19.62 15.41 15.07
C ASP A 223 -19.79 16.62 14.12
N LEU A 224 -19.20 17.75 14.47
CA LEU A 224 -19.31 18.99 13.68
C LEU A 224 -18.19 19.16 12.66
N ARG A 225 -17.01 18.58 12.88
CA ARG A 225 -15.82 18.81 12.05
C ARG A 225 -15.78 17.99 10.75
N GLY A 226 -16.37 16.81 10.73
CA GLY A 226 -16.32 15.91 9.56
C GLY A 226 -17.12 16.37 8.34
N LYS A 227 -17.75 17.56 8.39
CA LYS A 227 -18.52 18.13 7.26
C LYS A 227 -17.71 19.03 6.33
N SER A 228 -16.39 19.12 6.51
CA SER A 228 -15.54 19.83 5.57
C SER A 228 -15.62 19.16 4.19
N THR A 229 -15.63 19.96 3.15
CA THR A 229 -15.71 19.53 1.75
C THR A 229 -14.62 18.53 1.40
N SER A 230 -14.88 17.24 1.63
CA SER A 230 -13.98 16.21 1.15
C SER A 230 -14.10 16.14 -0.36
N TYR A 231 -13.00 16.24 -1.04
CA TYR A 231 -12.86 15.86 -2.45
C TYR A 231 -13.39 14.43 -2.57
N ARG A 232 -14.57 14.26 -3.19
CA ARG A 232 -15.13 12.94 -3.49
C ARG A 232 -14.57 12.52 -4.85
N PRO A 233 -13.53 11.69 -4.92
CA PRO A 233 -13.16 11.10 -6.18
C PRO A 233 -14.34 10.26 -6.69
N PHE A 234 -14.48 10.15 -8.01
CA PHE A 234 -15.48 9.28 -8.62
C PHE A 234 -15.12 7.81 -8.36
N ASP A 235 -15.37 7.32 -7.15
CA ASP A 235 -14.91 6.01 -6.66
C ASP A 235 -15.26 4.86 -7.60
N LYS A 236 -16.45 4.90 -8.23
CA LYS A 236 -16.84 3.88 -9.19
C LYS A 236 -16.00 3.90 -10.47
N ILE A 237 -15.58 5.07 -10.92
CA ILE A 237 -14.77 5.23 -12.13
C ILE A 237 -13.34 4.78 -11.85
N ILE A 238 -12.78 5.19 -10.71
CA ILE A 238 -11.47 4.74 -10.25
C ILE A 238 -11.45 3.22 -10.08
N ALA A 239 -12.52 2.62 -9.55
CA ALA A 239 -12.64 1.17 -9.44
C ALA A 239 -12.68 0.47 -10.80
N LEU A 240 -13.43 1.00 -11.77
CA LEU A 240 -13.50 0.45 -13.13
C LEU A 240 -12.18 0.61 -13.89
N GLU A 241 -11.54 1.78 -13.80
CA GLU A 241 -10.20 2.00 -14.37
C GLU A 241 -9.21 0.99 -13.80
N LYS A 242 -9.28 0.75 -12.49
CA LYS A 242 -8.38 -0.17 -11.81
C LYS A 242 -8.57 -1.63 -12.26
N ILE A 243 -9.81 -2.10 -12.35
CA ILE A 243 -10.12 -3.45 -12.86
C ILE A 243 -9.60 -3.62 -14.29
N ALA A 244 -9.80 -2.61 -15.13
CA ALA A 244 -9.29 -2.62 -16.50
C ALA A 244 -7.75 -2.70 -16.51
N GLU A 245 -7.06 -1.87 -15.74
CA GLU A 245 -5.59 -1.88 -15.66
C GLU A 245 -5.01 -3.18 -15.10
N GLU A 246 -5.61 -3.75 -14.05
CA GLU A 246 -5.15 -5.04 -13.49
C GLU A 246 -5.26 -6.15 -14.54
N LYS A 247 -6.35 -6.19 -15.29
CA LYS A 247 -6.54 -7.16 -16.37
C LYS A 247 -5.48 -7.00 -17.47
N PHE A 248 -5.25 -5.77 -17.91
CA PHE A 248 -4.27 -5.47 -18.96
C PHE A 248 -2.83 -5.71 -18.49
N LEU A 249 -2.52 -5.41 -17.23
CA LEU A 249 -1.20 -5.67 -16.66
C LEU A 249 -0.89 -7.18 -16.64
N LEU A 250 -1.88 -7.99 -16.25
CA LEU A 250 -1.73 -9.45 -16.25
C LEU A 250 -1.49 -9.98 -17.66
N GLU A 251 -2.24 -9.50 -18.63
CA GLU A 251 -2.12 -9.89 -20.04
C GLU A 251 -0.78 -9.41 -20.63
N GLU A 252 -0.34 -8.19 -20.31
CA GLU A 252 0.98 -7.67 -20.69
C GLU A 252 2.11 -8.53 -20.12
N GLN A 253 2.04 -8.93 -18.86
CA GLN A 253 3.04 -9.79 -18.22
C GLN A 253 3.10 -11.16 -18.89
N GLN A 254 1.96 -11.80 -19.15
CA GLN A 254 1.90 -13.08 -19.83
C GLN A 254 2.51 -13.02 -21.24
N LEU A 255 2.21 -11.97 -22.01
CA LEU A 255 2.78 -11.78 -23.34
C LEU A 255 4.28 -11.47 -23.30
N ALA A 256 4.74 -10.71 -22.30
CA ALA A 256 6.16 -10.42 -22.10
C ALA A 256 6.95 -11.67 -21.70
N GLU A 257 6.43 -12.51 -20.81
CA GLU A 257 7.02 -13.79 -20.45
C GLU A 257 7.08 -14.75 -21.65
N LYS A 258 6.01 -14.79 -22.46
CA LYS A 258 5.97 -15.57 -23.70
C LYS A 258 7.04 -15.11 -24.69
N LEU A 259 7.21 -13.81 -24.89
CA LEU A 259 8.27 -13.24 -25.73
C LEU A 259 9.65 -13.64 -25.23
N LYS A 260 9.93 -13.47 -23.94
CA LYS A 260 11.19 -13.85 -23.33
C LYS A 260 11.49 -15.34 -23.51
N GLY A 261 10.50 -16.20 -23.27
CA GLY A 261 10.66 -17.65 -23.48
C GLY A 261 10.97 -18.03 -24.92
N MET A 262 10.42 -17.31 -25.93
CA MET A 262 10.76 -17.53 -27.34
C MET A 262 12.17 -17.01 -27.67
N GLU A 263 12.58 -15.85 -27.13
CA GLU A 263 13.94 -15.32 -27.29
C GLU A 263 14.99 -16.29 -26.72
N ASP A 264 14.71 -16.86 -25.53
CA ASP A 264 15.59 -17.86 -24.91
C ASP A 264 15.67 -19.15 -25.74
N LYS A 265 14.55 -19.61 -26.32
CA LYS A 265 14.54 -20.78 -27.23
C LYS A 265 15.35 -20.53 -28.51
N ILE A 266 15.19 -19.38 -29.15
CA ILE A 266 15.97 -19.01 -30.32
C ILE A 266 17.45 -18.97 -29.95
N ARG A 267 17.81 -18.37 -28.82
CA ARG A 267 19.19 -18.31 -28.35
C ARG A 267 19.78 -19.70 -28.12
N SER A 268 19.03 -20.61 -27.46
CA SER A 268 19.49 -21.99 -27.22
C SER A 268 19.70 -22.79 -28.53
N LEU A 269 18.83 -22.57 -29.51
CA LEU A 269 18.99 -23.22 -30.84
C LEU A 269 20.18 -22.66 -31.61
N THR A 270 20.56 -21.39 -31.37
CA THR A 270 21.69 -20.76 -32.04
C THR A 270 23.02 -21.07 -31.34
N GLN A 271 23.05 -21.14 -29.99
CA GLN A 271 24.27 -21.41 -29.21
C GLN A 271 24.73 -22.90 -29.29
N ASN A 272 23.81 -23.83 -29.42
CA ASN A 272 24.17 -25.25 -29.53
C ASN A 272 24.88 -25.62 -30.86
N ASN A 273 25.07 -24.65 -31.75
CA ASN A 273 25.70 -24.87 -33.07
C ASN A 273 26.96 -24.03 -33.28
N GLU A 274 27.56 -23.45 -32.18
CA GLU A 274 28.79 -22.64 -32.29
C GLU A 274 30.05 -23.47 -32.61
N ASP A 275 30.04 -24.80 -32.49
CA ASP A 275 31.19 -25.65 -32.79
C ASP A 275 31.30 -26.10 -34.30
N ASP A 276 30.27 -25.81 -35.11
CA ASP A 276 30.29 -26.07 -36.58
C ASP A 276 29.60 -24.89 -37.33
N ILE A 277 30.40 -23.97 -37.84
CA ILE A 277 29.96 -22.71 -38.47
C ILE A 277 29.30 -22.93 -39.85
N ASP A 278 29.19 -24.13 -40.35
CA ASP A 278 28.57 -24.40 -41.64
C ASP A 278 27.39 -25.37 -41.50
N ILE A 279 26.17 -24.89 -41.64
CA ILE A 279 24.91 -25.60 -41.92
C ILE A 279 24.05 -25.86 -40.67
N LEU A 280 23.29 -24.84 -40.23
CA LEU A 280 22.03 -25.08 -39.50
C LEU A 280 21.17 -26.05 -40.33
N SER A 281 20.67 -27.13 -39.70
CA SER A 281 19.80 -28.06 -40.41
C SER A 281 18.55 -27.32 -40.93
N PRO A 282 18.00 -27.69 -42.08
CA PRO A 282 16.78 -27.08 -42.62
C PRO A 282 15.64 -27.06 -41.60
N GLU A 283 15.55 -28.08 -40.73
CA GLU A 283 14.56 -28.20 -39.66
C GLU A 283 14.78 -27.16 -38.55
N THR A 284 16.05 -26.85 -38.23
CA THR A 284 16.38 -25.79 -37.23
C THR A 284 16.06 -24.40 -37.76
N ILE A 285 16.29 -24.15 -39.06
CA ILE A 285 15.94 -22.89 -39.73
C ILE A 285 14.42 -22.71 -39.72
N GLU A 286 13.65 -23.73 -40.08
CA GLU A 286 12.19 -23.70 -40.07
C GLU A 286 11.63 -23.45 -38.65
N ALA A 287 12.22 -24.07 -37.63
CA ALA A 287 11.85 -23.83 -36.23
C ALA A 287 12.14 -22.39 -35.78
N ILE A 288 13.29 -21.83 -36.14
CA ILE A 288 13.66 -20.44 -35.84
C ILE A 288 12.70 -19.47 -36.53
N ASP A 289 12.37 -19.70 -37.78
CA ASP A 289 11.45 -18.84 -38.53
C ASP A 289 10.02 -18.94 -37.98
N GLY A 290 9.60 -20.11 -37.53
CA GLY A 290 8.36 -20.31 -36.79
C GLY A 290 8.32 -19.47 -35.49
N PHE A 291 9.39 -19.53 -34.70
CA PHE A 291 9.47 -18.71 -33.46
C PHE A 291 9.52 -17.20 -33.75
N LYS A 292 10.21 -16.77 -34.82
CA LYS A 292 10.23 -15.36 -35.25
C LYS A 292 8.83 -14.87 -35.66
N ALA A 293 8.08 -15.69 -36.41
CA ALA A 293 6.71 -15.36 -36.79
C ALA A 293 5.79 -15.25 -35.59
N GLU A 294 5.92 -16.17 -34.62
CA GLU A 294 5.16 -16.13 -33.36
C GLU A 294 5.54 -14.92 -32.51
N MET A 295 6.82 -14.54 -32.44
CA MET A 295 7.27 -13.31 -31.76
C MET A 295 6.67 -12.06 -32.41
N MET A 296 6.60 -11.98 -33.72
CA MET A 296 5.99 -10.85 -34.43
C MET A 296 4.49 -10.73 -34.11
N SER A 297 3.78 -11.86 -34.09
CA SER A 297 2.38 -11.93 -33.70
C SER A 297 2.19 -11.48 -32.23
N THR A 298 2.99 -12.01 -31.32
CA THR A 298 2.92 -11.67 -29.88
C THR A 298 3.25 -10.20 -29.62
N ARG A 299 4.24 -9.63 -30.33
CA ARG A 299 4.53 -8.19 -30.28
C ARG A 299 3.39 -7.32 -30.84
N SER A 300 2.66 -7.83 -31.83
CA SER A 300 1.46 -7.16 -32.36
C SER A 300 0.33 -7.19 -31.33
N GLN A 301 0.10 -8.33 -30.69
CA GLN A 301 -0.89 -8.46 -29.61
C GLN A 301 -0.55 -7.53 -28.43
N LEU A 302 0.71 -7.47 -28.01
CA LEU A 302 1.15 -6.56 -26.95
C LEU A 302 0.87 -5.08 -27.29
N ARG A 303 1.06 -4.69 -28.56
CA ARG A 303 0.73 -3.33 -29.03
C ARG A 303 -0.77 -3.08 -29.03
N SER A 304 -1.59 -4.05 -29.41
CA SER A 304 -3.05 -3.97 -29.41
C SER A 304 -3.56 -3.80 -27.99
N VAL A 305 -3.11 -4.63 -27.05
CA VAL A 305 -3.47 -4.54 -25.63
C VAL A 305 -3.17 -3.14 -25.06
N LYS A 306 -1.98 -2.60 -25.35
CA LYS A 306 -1.60 -1.22 -24.93
C LYS A 306 -2.46 -0.13 -25.57
N PHE A 307 -2.88 -0.32 -26.81
CA PHE A 307 -3.73 0.63 -27.53
C PHE A 307 -5.16 0.60 -27.00
N ASP A 308 -5.70 -0.60 -26.79
CA ASP A 308 -7.07 -0.79 -26.30
C ASP A 308 -7.24 -0.22 -24.88
N LEU A 309 -6.27 -0.41 -24.01
CA LEU A 309 -6.25 0.21 -22.67
C LEU A 309 -6.39 1.74 -22.76
N ARG A 310 -5.56 2.38 -23.61
CA ARG A 310 -5.63 3.84 -23.78
C ARG A 310 -7.00 4.29 -24.28
N ARG A 311 -7.52 3.61 -25.27
CA ARG A 311 -8.83 3.94 -25.87
C ARG A 311 -9.95 3.82 -24.84
N ASP A 312 -9.93 2.77 -24.04
CA ASP A 312 -10.99 2.54 -23.05
C ASP A 312 -10.93 3.55 -21.91
N VAL A 313 -9.74 3.91 -21.43
CA VAL A 313 -9.53 4.97 -20.42
C VAL A 313 -9.95 6.34 -20.98
N GLU A 314 -9.62 6.67 -22.22
CA GLU A 314 -10.04 7.93 -22.83
C GLU A 314 -11.55 8.01 -23.06
N ASN A 315 -12.16 6.92 -23.49
CA ASN A 315 -13.59 6.85 -23.67
C ASN A 315 -14.32 7.01 -22.33
N LEU A 316 -13.83 6.37 -21.27
CA LEU A 316 -14.38 6.53 -19.92
C LEU A 316 -14.30 7.99 -19.45
N LYS A 317 -13.17 8.66 -19.66
CA LYS A 317 -13.02 10.10 -19.34
C LYS A 317 -13.99 10.98 -20.12
N LYS A 318 -14.18 10.73 -21.41
CA LYS A 318 -15.14 11.47 -22.24
C LYS A 318 -16.58 11.29 -21.76
N TRP A 319 -16.98 10.07 -21.39
CA TRP A 319 -18.29 9.76 -20.84
C TRP A 319 -18.55 10.51 -19.52
N VAL A 320 -17.55 10.55 -18.63
CA VAL A 320 -17.66 11.27 -17.36
C VAL A 320 -17.80 12.78 -17.54
N ILE A 321 -17.07 13.36 -18.48
CA ILE A 321 -17.18 14.78 -18.79
C ILE A 321 -18.57 15.08 -19.38
N ALA A 322 -19.06 14.24 -20.29
CA ALA A 322 -20.38 14.41 -20.90
C ALA A 322 -21.53 14.34 -19.87
N PHE A 323 -21.42 13.46 -18.86
CA PHE A 323 -22.45 13.35 -17.80
C PHE A 323 -22.40 14.48 -16.77
N ASN A 324 -21.29 15.19 -16.61
CA ASN A 324 -21.17 16.30 -15.66
C ASN A 324 -21.50 17.67 -16.29
N VAL A 325 -21.67 17.75 -17.60
CA VAL A 325 -21.98 18.99 -18.33
C VAL A 325 -23.45 19.04 -18.74
N ALA A 326 -24.17 17.95 -18.57
CA ALA A 326 -25.64 17.88 -18.77
C ALA A 326 -26.37 17.96 -17.42
#